data_8dd15e6d3f17dfa518e6828b6f6774d2
#
_entry.id   8dd15e6d3f17dfa518e6828b6f6774d2
#
_cell.length_a   1.000
_cell.length_b   1.000
_cell.length_c   1.000
_cell.angle_alpha   90.00
_cell.angle_beta   90.00
_cell.angle_gamma   90.00
#
_symmetry.space_group_name_H-M   'P 1'
#
loop_
_entity.id
_entity.type
_entity.pdbx_description
1 polymer ?
#
loop_
_entity_poly.entity_id
_entity_poly.type
_entity_poly.pdbx_seq_one_letter_code
_entity_poly.pdbx_strand_id
1 'polypeptide(L)'
;MAELRAALPAEIKIHYAMKANPMPAVVDHMAKLVDGIDVASANELKVALDSGANPHDISFAGPGKRTEELQRAVAAGILINIESFREITELRAIRQATGWQVRVAVRVNPDFELKSSGMKMGGGPKQFGID
;
A
#
# COMPACT_ATOMS: atom_id res chain seq x y z
N MET A 1 12.94 -11.85 -12.22
CA MET A 1 11.51 -11.51 -12.52
C MET A 1 10.88 -12.43 -13.57
N ALA A 2 11.50 -12.69 -14.73
CA ALA A 2 10.91 -13.56 -15.75
C ALA A 2 10.58 -14.97 -15.24
N GLU A 3 11.48 -15.61 -14.50
CA GLU A 3 11.25 -16.94 -13.89
C GLU A 3 10.11 -16.93 -12.89
N LEU A 4 10.05 -15.90 -12.01
CA LEU A 4 8.96 -15.74 -11.05
C LEU A 4 7.62 -15.58 -11.79
N ARG A 5 7.57 -14.74 -12.81
CA ARG A 5 6.36 -14.50 -13.61
C ARG A 5 5.90 -15.80 -14.30
N ALA A 6 6.82 -16.60 -14.83
CA ALA A 6 6.50 -17.86 -15.47
C ALA A 6 6.02 -18.96 -14.51
N ALA A 7 6.38 -18.87 -13.23
CA ALA A 7 5.96 -19.81 -12.20
C ALA A 7 4.62 -19.48 -11.56
N LEU A 8 4.06 -18.28 -11.80
CA LEU A 8 2.80 -17.83 -11.22
C LEU A 8 1.65 -17.89 -12.23
N PRO A 9 0.42 -18.18 -11.78
CA PRO A 9 -0.78 -18.00 -12.59
C PRO A 9 -0.88 -16.55 -13.12
N ALA A 10 -1.41 -16.37 -14.32
CA ALA A 10 -1.48 -15.07 -14.99
C ALA A 10 -2.30 -14.02 -14.21
N GLU A 11 -3.24 -14.47 -13.39
CA GLU A 11 -4.11 -13.63 -12.56
C GLU A 11 -3.38 -13.04 -11.34
N ILE A 12 -2.23 -13.61 -10.94
CA ILE A 12 -1.47 -13.14 -9.78
C ILE A 12 -0.69 -11.89 -10.15
N LYS A 13 -0.98 -10.80 -9.44
CA LYS A 13 -0.26 -9.53 -9.56
C LYS A 13 0.97 -9.52 -8.66
N ILE A 14 2.09 -9.05 -9.19
CA ILE A 14 3.34 -8.91 -8.45
C ILE A 14 3.53 -7.45 -8.08
N HIS A 15 3.66 -7.16 -6.79
CA HIS A 15 3.95 -5.83 -6.27
C HIS A 15 5.36 -5.74 -5.70
N TYR A 16 6.00 -4.60 -5.92
CA TYR A 16 7.28 -4.27 -5.31
C TYR A 16 7.08 -3.48 -4.02
N ALA A 17 7.45 -4.06 -2.88
CA ALA A 17 7.45 -3.36 -1.60
C ALA A 17 8.66 -2.43 -1.49
N MET A 18 8.45 -1.13 -1.64
CA MET A 18 9.53 -0.13 -1.70
C MET A 18 10.42 -0.06 -0.47
N LYS A 19 9.88 -0.42 0.71
CA LYS A 19 10.68 -0.51 1.95
C LYS A 19 11.90 -1.42 1.86
N ALA A 20 11.92 -2.37 0.90
CA ALA A 20 13.06 -3.26 0.68
C ALA A 20 14.27 -2.49 0.13
N ASN A 21 14.06 -1.58 -0.82
CA ASN A 21 15.06 -0.63 -1.31
C ASN A 21 14.38 0.55 -2.02
N PRO A 22 14.24 1.73 -1.38
CA PRO A 22 13.56 2.90 -1.93
C PRO A 22 14.45 3.74 -2.88
N MET A 23 15.63 3.27 -3.25
CA MET A 23 16.55 3.98 -4.14
C MET A 23 15.86 4.26 -5.50
N PRO A 24 15.79 5.52 -5.97
CA PRO A 24 15.03 5.87 -7.17
C PRO A 24 15.37 5.02 -8.40
N ALA A 25 16.65 4.76 -8.65
CA ALA A 25 17.09 3.95 -9.78
C ALA A 25 16.60 2.48 -9.70
N VAL A 26 16.49 1.92 -8.49
CA VAL A 26 15.95 0.59 -8.27
C VAL A 26 14.44 0.60 -8.50
N VAL A 27 13.74 1.60 -7.98
CA VAL A 27 12.28 1.75 -8.14
C VAL A 27 11.92 1.95 -9.60
N ASP A 28 12.64 2.80 -10.34
CA ASP A 28 12.46 2.99 -11.78
C ASP A 28 12.64 1.69 -12.58
N HIS A 29 13.63 0.88 -12.20
CA HIS A 29 13.84 -0.43 -12.81
C HIS A 29 12.70 -1.41 -12.47
N MET A 30 12.30 -1.47 -11.19
CA MET A 30 11.26 -2.38 -10.73
C MET A 30 9.88 -2.02 -11.28
N ALA A 31 9.55 -0.74 -11.40
CA ALA A 31 8.29 -0.27 -11.95
C ALA A 31 8.00 -0.80 -13.36
N LYS A 32 9.04 -1.13 -14.13
CA LYS A 32 8.94 -1.74 -15.48
C LYS A 32 8.73 -3.26 -15.47
N LEU A 33 8.92 -3.90 -14.33
CA LEU A 33 8.93 -5.36 -14.19
C LEU A 33 7.74 -5.92 -13.40
N VAL A 34 7.11 -5.08 -12.57
CA VAL A 34 6.03 -5.48 -11.65
C VAL A 34 4.69 -4.90 -12.07
N ASP A 35 3.61 -5.41 -11.49
CA ASP A 35 2.25 -4.93 -11.76
C ASP A 35 1.86 -3.75 -10.88
N GLY A 36 2.54 -3.55 -9.74
CA GLY A 36 2.26 -2.44 -8.83
C GLY A 36 3.38 -2.22 -7.82
N ILE A 37 3.24 -1.14 -7.04
CA ILE A 37 4.22 -0.74 -6.03
C ILE A 37 3.50 -0.51 -4.70
N ASP A 38 4.06 -1.06 -3.61
CA ASP A 38 3.58 -0.82 -2.26
C ASP A 38 4.49 0.17 -1.54
N VAL A 39 3.92 1.28 -1.09
CA VAL A 39 4.61 2.34 -0.35
C VAL A 39 4.19 2.39 1.11
N ALA A 40 5.07 2.89 1.98
CA ALA A 40 4.84 3.03 3.42
C ALA A 40 5.03 4.47 3.93
N SER A 41 5.30 5.44 3.05
CA SER A 41 5.42 6.86 3.38
C SER A 41 5.15 7.76 2.18
N ALA A 42 4.91 9.05 2.44
CA ALA A 42 4.73 10.04 1.38
C ALA A 42 6.00 10.24 0.53
N ASN A 43 7.18 10.06 1.12
CA ASN A 43 8.43 10.14 0.36
C ASN A 43 8.58 8.96 -0.60
N GLU A 44 8.24 7.75 -0.16
CA GLU A 44 8.19 6.59 -1.04
C GLU A 44 7.14 6.77 -2.15
N LEU A 45 5.96 7.31 -1.82
CA LEU A 45 4.92 7.62 -2.81
C LEU A 45 5.45 8.57 -3.89
N LYS A 46 6.18 9.62 -3.48
CA LYS A 46 6.78 10.55 -4.45
C LYS A 46 7.72 9.82 -5.41
N VAL A 47 8.62 8.99 -4.89
CA VAL A 47 9.57 8.23 -5.72
C VAL A 47 8.85 7.26 -6.65
N ALA A 48 7.79 6.59 -6.18
CA ALA A 48 6.98 5.69 -7.00
C ALA A 48 6.30 6.44 -8.16
N LEU A 49 5.74 7.62 -7.90
CA LEU A 49 5.13 8.46 -8.94
C LEU A 49 6.18 8.97 -9.95
N ASP A 50 7.33 9.42 -9.46
CA ASP A 50 8.44 9.90 -10.30
C ASP A 50 9.00 8.80 -11.23
N SER A 51 8.90 7.52 -10.84
CA SER A 51 9.30 6.38 -11.69
C SER A 51 8.33 6.09 -12.85
N GLY A 52 7.22 6.83 -12.93
CA GLY A 52 6.19 6.64 -13.94
C GLY A 52 5.24 5.47 -13.66
N ALA A 53 5.24 4.90 -12.44
CA ALA A 53 4.27 3.89 -12.05
C ALA A 53 2.85 4.46 -12.12
N ASN A 54 1.91 3.65 -12.62
CA ASN A 54 0.51 4.05 -12.69
C ASN A 54 -0.06 4.21 -11.27
N PRO A 55 -0.61 5.37 -10.89
CA PRO A 55 -1.18 5.58 -9.56
C PRO A 55 -2.25 4.54 -9.16
N HIS A 56 -2.98 4.01 -10.13
CA HIS A 56 -3.96 2.94 -9.88
C HIS A 56 -3.36 1.64 -9.36
N ASP A 57 -2.07 1.41 -9.63
CA ASP A 57 -1.33 0.21 -9.24
C ASP A 57 -0.36 0.49 -8.08
N ILE A 58 -0.51 1.65 -7.42
CA ILE A 58 0.22 1.98 -6.19
C ILE A 58 -0.70 1.78 -4.98
N SER A 59 -0.20 1.11 -3.93
CA SER A 59 -0.88 0.98 -2.65
C SER A 59 -0.04 1.57 -1.50
N PHE A 60 -0.73 2.18 -0.53
CA PHE A 60 -0.11 2.75 0.66
C PHE A 60 -0.54 1.97 1.91
N ALA A 61 0.39 1.28 2.55
CA ALA A 61 0.17 0.53 3.78
C ALA A 61 1.04 1.07 4.93
N GLY A 62 0.61 0.83 6.16
CA GLY A 62 1.32 1.21 7.38
C GLY A 62 0.39 1.84 8.42
N PRO A 63 0.64 1.59 9.72
CA PRO A 63 -0.25 2.01 10.81
C PRO A 63 -0.09 3.48 11.20
N GLY A 64 0.98 4.14 10.74
CA GLY A 64 1.36 5.49 11.16
C GLY A 64 1.17 6.59 10.12
N LYS A 65 0.23 6.40 9.15
CA LYS A 65 -0.02 7.44 8.13
C LYS A 65 -0.50 8.75 8.77
N ARG A 66 0.20 9.83 8.48
CA ARG A 66 -0.16 11.17 8.95
C ARG A 66 -1.22 11.78 8.03
N THR A 67 -1.96 12.76 8.53
CA THR A 67 -3.00 13.45 7.76
C THR A 67 -2.51 13.99 6.42
N GLU A 68 -1.33 14.61 6.41
CA GLU A 68 -0.71 15.13 5.18
C GLU A 68 -0.36 14.02 4.17
N GLU A 69 0.03 12.84 4.66
CA GLU A 69 0.32 11.67 3.82
C GLU A 69 -0.96 11.10 3.20
N LEU A 70 -2.05 11.06 3.98
CA LEU A 70 -3.38 10.68 3.48
C LEU A 70 -3.88 11.66 2.42
N GLN A 71 -3.71 12.98 2.63
CA GLN A 71 -4.07 14.00 1.65
C GLN A 71 -3.32 13.80 0.33
N ARG A 72 -2.01 13.58 0.38
CA ARG A 72 -1.18 13.32 -0.82
C ARG A 72 -1.60 12.03 -1.52
N ALA A 73 -1.88 10.98 -0.78
CA ALA A 73 -2.32 9.70 -1.32
C ALA A 73 -3.67 9.82 -2.04
N VAL A 74 -4.63 10.54 -1.44
CA VAL A 74 -5.94 10.83 -2.07
C VAL A 74 -5.77 11.68 -3.31
N ALA A 75 -4.96 12.74 -3.26
CA ALA A 75 -4.68 13.61 -4.41
C ALA A 75 -4.03 12.83 -5.58
N ALA A 76 -3.18 11.86 -5.29
CA ALA A 76 -2.56 11.00 -6.29
C ALA A 76 -3.50 9.89 -6.82
N GLY A 77 -4.65 9.65 -6.20
CA GLY A 77 -5.62 8.63 -6.63
C GLY A 77 -5.19 7.19 -6.39
N ILE A 78 -4.23 6.95 -5.48
CA ILE A 78 -3.72 5.62 -5.17
C ILE A 78 -4.65 4.84 -4.23
N LEU A 79 -4.40 3.54 -4.04
CA LEU A 79 -5.11 2.71 -3.08
C LEU A 79 -4.53 2.93 -1.67
N ILE A 80 -5.39 3.22 -0.69
CA ILE A 80 -4.99 3.41 0.72
C ILE A 80 -5.49 2.22 1.54
N ASN A 81 -4.56 1.47 2.14
CA ASN A 81 -4.89 0.41 3.09
C ASN A 81 -5.22 1.04 4.45
N ILE A 82 -6.48 0.98 4.85
CA ILE A 82 -6.96 1.48 6.14
C ILE A 82 -6.55 0.50 7.24
N GLU A 83 -5.90 0.99 8.26
CA GLU A 83 -5.40 0.20 9.40
C GLU A 83 -5.89 0.73 10.76
N SER A 84 -6.73 1.79 10.77
CA SER A 84 -7.33 2.33 11.98
C SER A 84 -8.62 3.11 11.71
N PHE A 85 -9.48 3.22 12.73
CA PHE A 85 -10.70 4.05 12.67
C PHE A 85 -10.38 5.55 12.51
N ARG A 86 -9.23 6.00 13.01
CA ARG A 86 -8.75 7.38 12.82
C ARG A 86 -8.58 7.68 11.32
N GLU A 87 -7.97 6.78 10.57
CA GLU A 87 -7.78 6.96 9.13
C GLU A 87 -9.11 7.06 8.38
N ILE A 88 -10.13 6.30 8.78
CA ILE A 88 -11.48 6.40 8.20
C ILE A 88 -12.05 7.81 8.39
N THR A 89 -11.93 8.35 9.63
CA THR A 89 -12.42 9.69 9.94
C THR A 89 -11.72 10.77 9.13
N GLU A 90 -10.40 10.69 9.02
CA GLU A 90 -9.60 11.65 8.26
C GLU A 90 -9.87 11.58 6.75
N LEU A 91 -9.97 10.37 6.18
CA LEU A 91 -10.29 10.19 4.76
C LEU A 91 -11.68 10.70 4.40
N ARG A 92 -12.66 10.52 5.31
CA ARG A 92 -14.00 11.13 5.14
C ARG A 92 -13.93 12.66 5.11
N ALA A 93 -13.17 13.27 6.04
CA ALA A 93 -12.98 14.72 6.07
C ALA A 93 -12.30 15.24 4.81
N ILE A 94 -11.25 14.56 4.33
CA ILE A 94 -10.58 14.91 3.07
C ILE A 94 -11.55 14.85 1.89
N ARG A 95 -12.34 13.78 1.78
CA ARG A 95 -13.35 13.64 0.72
C ARG A 95 -14.40 14.75 0.78
N GLN A 96 -14.90 15.09 1.97
CA GLN A 96 -15.88 16.16 2.15
C GLN A 96 -15.32 17.53 1.75
N ALA A 97 -14.06 17.80 2.08
CA ALA A 97 -13.41 19.07 1.77
C ALA A 97 -13.03 19.23 0.31
N THR A 98 -12.67 18.14 -0.38
CA THR A 98 -12.11 18.18 -1.73
C THR A 98 -13.07 17.71 -2.84
N GLY A 99 -14.05 16.88 -2.49
CA GLY A 99 -14.89 16.15 -3.45
C GLY A 99 -14.16 15.01 -4.18
N TRP A 100 -12.90 14.75 -3.88
CA TRP A 100 -12.10 13.73 -4.55
C TRP A 100 -12.55 12.32 -4.20
N GLN A 101 -12.40 11.42 -5.14
CA GLN A 101 -12.65 10.00 -4.91
C GLN A 101 -11.51 9.42 -4.05
N VAL A 102 -11.89 8.69 -3.01
CA VAL A 102 -10.93 8.00 -2.11
C VAL A 102 -11.02 6.51 -2.37
N ARG A 103 -9.91 5.90 -2.80
CA ARG A 103 -9.79 4.46 -3.03
C ARG A 103 -9.20 3.81 -1.79
N VAL A 104 -9.91 2.85 -1.22
CA VAL A 104 -9.51 2.23 0.04
C VAL A 104 -9.63 0.71 0.01
N ALA A 105 -8.77 0.05 0.78
CA ALA A 105 -8.89 -1.34 1.19
C ALA A 105 -8.79 -1.39 2.71
N VAL A 106 -9.53 -2.27 3.36
CA VAL A 106 -9.47 -2.46 4.82
C VAL A 106 -8.52 -3.60 5.11
N ARG A 107 -7.51 -3.34 5.94
CA ARG A 107 -6.63 -4.39 6.45
C ARG A 107 -7.23 -4.98 7.71
N VAL A 108 -7.66 -6.21 7.63
CA VAL A 108 -8.30 -6.94 8.74
C VAL A 108 -7.30 -7.86 9.41
N ASN A 109 -7.27 -7.86 10.75
CA ASN A 109 -6.60 -8.89 11.54
C ASN A 109 -7.57 -10.06 11.78
N PRO A 110 -7.27 -11.28 11.30
CA PRO A 110 -8.13 -12.43 11.60
C PRO A 110 -7.92 -12.93 13.03
N ASP A 111 -8.96 -13.50 13.64
CA ASP A 111 -8.93 -14.07 14.99
C ASP A 111 -8.06 -15.34 15.13
N PHE A 112 -7.60 -15.89 14.02
CA PHE A 112 -6.82 -17.12 14.00
C PHE A 112 -5.36 -16.87 13.68
N GLU A 113 -4.48 -17.69 14.27
CA GLU A 113 -3.06 -17.71 13.93
C GLU A 113 -2.76 -18.77 12.85
N LEU A 114 -2.01 -18.39 11.83
CA LEU A 114 -1.40 -19.34 10.91
C LEU A 114 -0.13 -19.91 11.54
N LYS A 115 -0.18 -21.19 11.97
CA LYS A 115 0.93 -21.86 12.66
C LYS A 115 2.21 -21.98 11.82
N SER A 116 2.12 -21.82 10.50
CA SER A 116 3.22 -21.99 9.54
C SER A 116 3.80 -20.67 9.01
N SER A 117 3.29 -19.51 9.41
CA SER A 117 3.85 -18.23 8.95
C SER A 117 5.03 -17.79 9.83
N GLY A 118 6.12 -17.39 9.20
CA GLY A 118 7.31 -16.87 9.90
C GLY A 118 7.08 -15.55 10.64
N MET A 119 5.96 -14.85 10.37
CA MET A 119 5.53 -13.64 11.07
C MET A 119 4.10 -13.83 11.57
N LYS A 120 3.89 -13.65 12.88
CA LYS A 120 2.56 -13.73 13.50
C LYS A 120 1.75 -12.47 13.15
N MET A 121 0.82 -12.59 12.20
CA MET A 121 -0.02 -11.49 11.71
C MET A 121 -1.48 -11.57 12.16
N GLY A 122 -1.85 -12.58 12.97
CA GLY A 122 -3.21 -12.78 13.50
C GLY A 122 -3.19 -13.22 14.96
N GLY A 123 -4.36 -13.46 15.55
CA GLY A 123 -4.52 -13.98 16.92
C GLY A 123 -4.51 -12.90 18.00
N GLY A 124 -5.29 -11.82 17.84
CA GLY A 124 -5.49 -10.72 18.77
C GLY A 124 -4.91 -9.39 18.30
N PRO A 125 -5.04 -8.31 19.09
CA PRO A 125 -4.65 -6.97 18.71
C PRO A 125 -3.20 -6.87 18.26
N LYS A 126 -2.96 -6.29 17.12
CA LYS A 126 -1.64 -6.08 16.51
C LYS A 126 -1.47 -4.60 16.14
N GLN A 127 -0.21 -4.22 15.91
CA GLN A 127 0.11 -2.87 15.44
C GLN A 127 -0.34 -2.59 13.99
N PHE A 128 -0.73 -3.63 13.25
CA PHE A 128 -1.16 -3.54 11.86
C PHE A 128 -2.59 -4.04 11.72
N GLY A 129 -3.41 -3.29 10.97
CA GLY A 129 -4.78 -3.68 10.64
C GLY A 129 -5.80 -3.34 11.72
N ILE A 130 -7.06 -3.69 11.43
CA ILE A 130 -8.23 -3.55 12.31
C ILE A 130 -8.63 -4.95 12.76
N ASP A 131 -8.88 -5.12 14.06
CA ASP A 131 -9.36 -6.37 14.67
C ASP A 131 -10.86 -6.57 14.44
#